data_db977198e6ba931bdc2355f1be481c84
#
_entry.id   db977198e6ba931bdc2355f1be481c84
#
_cell.length_a   1.000
_cell.length_b   1.000
_cell.length_c   1.000
_cell.angle_alpha   90.00
_cell.angle_beta   90.00
_cell.angle_gamma   90.00
#
_symmetry.space_group_name_H-M   'P 1'
#
loop_
_entity.id
_entity.type
_entity.pdbx_description
1 polymer ?
#
loop_
_entity_poly.entity_id
_entity_poly.type
_entity_poly.pdbx_seq_one_letter_code
_entity_poly.pdbx_strand_id
1 'polypeptide(L)'
;MTSIEQDSFWMNGFTGSRYIYAPIVDDWYSWEALENGDLENDYVLIIVDGPSKRMRKGMQDFYLAHPEIFENSLILFDDTNREKDMEVCEWFITQGFERVAEMSDGEKQFTVVRKENLIN
;
A
#
# COMPACT_ATOMS: atom_id res chain seq x y z
N MET A 1 3.04 -13.35 6.42
CA MET A 1 3.00 -11.90 6.20
C MET A 1 4.25 -11.45 5.47
N THR A 2 4.11 -10.51 4.56
CA THR A 2 5.24 -9.92 3.84
C THR A 2 5.34 -8.44 4.22
N SER A 3 6.52 -8.00 4.64
CA SER A 3 6.78 -6.60 4.98
C SER A 3 7.81 -6.02 4.04
N ILE A 4 7.56 -4.81 3.54
CA ILE A 4 8.48 -4.09 2.68
C ILE A 4 9.10 -2.98 3.52
N GLU A 5 10.42 -2.97 3.62
CA GLU A 5 11.15 -2.06 4.48
C GLU A 5 12.22 -1.30 3.71
N GLN A 6 12.25 0.01 3.89
CA GLN A 6 13.28 0.87 3.30
C GLN A 6 14.56 0.90 4.14
N ASP A 7 14.48 0.54 5.41
CA ASP A 7 15.59 0.56 6.37
C ASP A 7 15.79 -0.85 6.91
N SER A 8 16.96 -1.41 6.66
CA SER A 8 17.28 -2.77 7.10
C SER A 8 17.27 -2.94 8.62
N PHE A 9 17.35 -1.84 9.36
CA PHE A 9 17.26 -1.88 10.83
C PHE A 9 15.96 -2.52 11.32
N TRP A 10 14.86 -2.34 10.60
CA TRP A 10 13.53 -2.83 11.00
C TRP A 10 13.25 -4.26 10.55
N MET A 11 14.18 -4.90 9.83
CA MET A 11 13.87 -6.14 9.15
C MET A 11 13.82 -7.38 10.02
N ASN A 12 14.35 -7.41 11.19
CA ASN A 12 14.37 -8.62 12.01
C ASN A 12 13.52 -8.50 13.27
N GLY A 13 12.59 -7.58 13.27
CA GLY A 13 11.76 -7.30 14.43
C GLY A 13 10.65 -8.30 14.69
N PHE A 14 10.28 -9.08 13.70
CA PHE A 14 9.16 -10.03 13.82
C PHE A 14 9.42 -11.27 12.98
N THR A 15 9.54 -12.41 13.65
CA THR A 15 9.92 -13.67 12.99
C THR A 15 8.82 -14.30 12.14
N GLY A 16 7.58 -13.89 12.30
CA GLY A 16 6.45 -14.38 11.50
C GLY A 16 6.29 -13.68 10.16
N SER A 17 7.19 -12.77 9.81
CA SER A 17 7.10 -11.99 8.58
C SER A 17 8.26 -12.26 7.65
N ARG A 18 7.97 -12.32 6.36
CA ARG A 18 8.99 -12.26 5.31
C ARG A 18 9.27 -10.79 5.03
N TYR A 19 10.54 -10.42 5.01
CA TYR A 19 10.94 -9.03 4.80
C TYR A 19 11.58 -8.85 3.44
N ILE A 20 11.20 -7.80 2.75
CA ILE A 20 11.82 -7.38 1.50
C ILE A 20 12.49 -6.04 1.77
N TYR A 21 13.83 -6.01 1.65
CA TYR A 21 14.55 -4.76 1.75
C TYR A 21 14.43 -4.02 0.43
N ALA A 22 13.78 -2.88 0.44
CA ALA A 22 13.54 -2.08 -0.74
C ALA A 22 13.95 -0.63 -0.45
N PRO A 23 15.19 -0.26 -0.73
CA PRO A 23 15.64 1.12 -0.53
C PRO A 23 14.83 2.08 -1.39
N ILE A 24 14.74 3.33 -0.96
CA ILE A 24 13.98 4.34 -1.70
C ILE A 24 14.79 4.78 -2.91
N VAL A 25 14.16 4.71 -4.07
CA VAL A 25 14.69 5.17 -5.35
C VAL A 25 13.58 5.95 -6.05
N ASP A 26 13.85 7.20 -6.42
CA ASP A 26 12.87 8.07 -7.08
C ASP A 26 11.56 8.21 -6.28
N ASP A 27 11.70 8.45 -4.99
CA ASP A 27 10.59 8.70 -4.07
C ASP A 27 9.64 7.52 -3.83
N TRP A 28 10.08 6.30 -4.13
CA TRP A 28 9.31 5.10 -3.86
C TRP A 28 10.27 3.95 -3.55
N TYR A 29 9.73 2.85 -3.06
CA TYR A 29 10.51 1.64 -2.89
C TYR A 29 11.11 1.21 -4.22
N SER A 30 12.35 0.71 -4.20
CA SER A 30 13.01 0.21 -5.40
C SER A 30 12.12 -0.80 -6.14
N TRP A 31 11.80 -0.52 -7.37
CA TRP A 31 11.00 -1.44 -8.20
C TRP A 31 11.73 -2.76 -8.42
N GLU A 32 13.05 -2.69 -8.62
CA GLU A 32 13.85 -3.90 -8.78
C GLU A 32 13.74 -4.80 -7.55
N ALA A 33 13.82 -4.23 -6.35
CA ALA A 33 13.69 -4.99 -5.11
C ALA A 33 12.29 -5.59 -4.96
N LEU A 34 11.25 -4.84 -5.29
CA LEU A 34 9.87 -5.33 -5.21
C LEU A 34 9.59 -6.41 -6.24
N GLU A 35 10.06 -6.22 -7.48
CA GLU A 35 9.83 -7.18 -8.55
C GLU A 35 10.61 -8.48 -8.31
N ASN A 36 11.83 -8.38 -7.77
CA ASN A 36 12.62 -9.55 -7.41
C ASN A 36 12.19 -10.20 -6.09
N GLY A 37 11.33 -9.53 -5.34
CA GLY A 37 10.87 -10.00 -4.03
C GLY A 37 9.78 -11.05 -4.07
N ASP A 38 9.34 -11.47 -5.25
CA ASP A 38 8.27 -12.45 -5.44
C ASP A 38 6.99 -12.08 -4.68
N LEU A 39 6.51 -10.85 -4.91
CA LEU A 39 5.24 -10.43 -4.34
C LEU A 39 4.10 -11.27 -4.90
N GLU A 40 3.21 -11.67 -4.02
CA GLU A 40 2.08 -12.51 -4.37
C GLU A 40 0.91 -11.67 -4.91
N ASN A 41 -0.09 -12.33 -5.47
CA ASN A 41 -1.29 -11.66 -5.98
C ASN A 41 -2.55 -12.09 -5.23
N ASP A 42 -2.38 -12.68 -4.06
CA ASP A 42 -3.48 -13.20 -3.25
C ASP A 42 -3.48 -12.66 -1.81
N TYR A 43 -2.86 -11.52 -1.59
CA TYR A 43 -2.92 -10.87 -0.28
C TYR A 43 -4.37 -10.50 0.04
N VAL A 44 -4.83 -10.86 1.22
CA VAL A 44 -6.17 -10.49 1.70
C VAL A 44 -6.21 -9.02 2.10
N LEU A 45 -5.13 -8.55 2.73
CA LEU A 45 -5.04 -7.19 3.25
C LEU A 45 -3.66 -6.60 2.93
N ILE A 46 -3.67 -5.42 2.37
CA ILE A 46 -2.46 -4.63 2.14
C ILE A 46 -2.56 -3.37 3.00
N ILE A 47 -1.57 -3.16 3.86
CA ILE A 47 -1.52 -1.99 4.72
C ILE A 47 -0.49 -1.02 4.15
N VAL A 48 -0.94 0.21 3.89
CA VAL A 48 -0.08 1.28 3.38
C VAL A 48 0.25 2.23 4.52
N ASP A 49 1.41 2.02 5.13
CA ASP A 49 1.91 2.81 6.23
C ASP A 49 3.30 3.38 5.94
N GLY A 50 3.77 3.24 4.73
CA GLY A 50 5.06 3.73 4.24
C GLY A 50 5.07 3.83 2.74
N PRO A 51 6.14 4.35 2.15
CA PRO A 51 7.22 5.06 2.79
C PRO A 51 6.77 6.39 3.40
N SER A 52 7.68 7.32 3.71
CA SER A 52 7.26 8.58 4.33
C SER A 52 6.22 9.30 3.46
N LYS A 53 5.41 10.13 4.10
CA LYS A 53 4.20 10.75 3.54
C LYS A 53 4.32 11.34 2.14
N ARG A 54 5.46 11.98 1.82
CA ARG A 54 5.66 12.61 0.52
C ARG A 54 5.83 11.60 -0.62
N MET A 55 6.20 10.38 -0.26
CA MET A 55 6.60 9.36 -1.23
C MET A 55 5.51 8.35 -1.54
N ARG A 56 4.42 8.35 -0.77
CA ARG A 56 3.34 7.37 -0.96
C ARG A 56 2.67 7.44 -2.32
N LYS A 57 2.78 8.56 -2.98
CA LYS A 57 2.23 8.74 -4.33
C LYS A 57 2.84 7.77 -5.35
N GLY A 58 4.06 7.31 -5.11
CA GLY A 58 4.70 6.31 -5.98
C GLY A 58 3.91 5.01 -6.08
N MET A 59 3.04 4.73 -5.12
CA MET A 59 2.16 3.57 -5.17
C MET A 59 1.24 3.60 -6.39
N GLN A 60 0.87 4.78 -6.87
CA GLN A 60 0.00 4.92 -8.03
C GLN A 60 0.65 4.30 -9.27
N ASP A 61 1.90 4.64 -9.51
CA ASP A 61 2.63 4.12 -10.66
C ASP A 61 2.89 2.61 -10.51
N PHE A 62 3.20 2.18 -9.30
CA PHE A 62 3.43 0.77 -9.04
C PHE A 62 2.15 -0.05 -9.26
N TYR A 63 1.00 0.47 -8.83
CA TYR A 63 -0.29 -0.18 -9.09
C TYR A 63 -0.54 -0.31 -10.60
N LEU A 64 -0.29 0.76 -11.36
CA LEU A 64 -0.53 0.73 -12.80
C LEU A 64 0.34 -0.32 -13.52
N ALA A 65 1.54 -0.56 -13.01
CA ALA A 65 2.43 -1.57 -13.57
C ALA A 65 2.10 -3.00 -13.10
N HIS A 66 1.58 -3.14 -11.88
CA HIS A 66 1.33 -4.44 -11.24
C HIS A 66 -0.04 -4.49 -10.56
N PRO A 67 -1.13 -4.25 -11.31
CA PRO A 67 -2.46 -4.21 -10.69
C PRO A 67 -2.89 -5.52 -10.05
N GLU A 68 -2.38 -6.63 -10.53
CA GLU A 68 -2.73 -7.97 -10.03
C GLU A 68 -2.41 -8.16 -8.54
N ILE A 69 -1.43 -7.41 -8.01
CA ILE A 69 -1.07 -7.51 -6.59
C ILE A 69 -2.20 -6.97 -5.70
N PHE A 70 -2.97 -6.01 -6.21
CA PHE A 70 -3.91 -5.22 -5.41
C PHE A 70 -5.38 -5.55 -5.65
N GLU A 71 -5.72 -6.17 -6.78
CA GLU A 71 -7.11 -6.28 -7.23
C GLU A 71 -7.99 -7.20 -6.39
N ASN A 72 -7.39 -8.14 -5.66
CA ASN A 72 -8.13 -9.07 -4.81
C ASN A 72 -7.99 -8.76 -3.33
N SER A 73 -7.43 -7.60 -2.99
CA SER A 73 -7.09 -7.24 -1.62
C SER A 73 -7.94 -6.11 -1.09
N LEU A 74 -8.16 -6.10 0.21
CA LEU A 74 -8.51 -4.87 0.91
C LEU A 74 -7.22 -4.04 1.05
N ILE A 75 -7.30 -2.75 0.78
CA ILE A 75 -6.16 -1.85 0.95
C ILE A 75 -6.50 -0.86 2.05
N LEU A 76 -5.73 -0.89 3.13
CA LEU A 76 -5.89 0.04 4.24
C LEU A 76 -4.85 1.15 4.09
N PHE A 77 -5.34 2.38 3.89
CA PHE A 77 -4.50 3.57 3.88
C PHE A 77 -4.49 4.21 5.26
N ASP A 78 -3.35 4.19 5.91
CA ASP A 78 -3.19 4.85 7.19
C ASP A 78 -3.01 6.35 6.98
N ASP A 79 -3.38 7.14 8.00
CA ASP A 79 -3.19 8.59 8.00
C ASP A 79 -3.96 9.35 6.90
N THR A 80 -5.17 8.90 6.54
CA THR A 80 -5.99 9.62 5.55
C THR A 80 -6.58 10.93 6.07
N ASN A 81 -6.32 11.28 7.32
CA ASN A 81 -6.55 12.64 7.83
C ASN A 81 -5.56 13.65 7.25
N ARG A 82 -4.50 13.19 6.59
CA ARG A 82 -3.54 14.06 5.91
C ARG A 82 -3.92 14.18 4.45
N GLU A 83 -3.83 15.39 3.92
CA GLU A 83 -4.25 15.70 2.57
C GLU A 83 -3.55 14.82 1.52
N LYS A 84 -2.24 14.66 1.63
CA LYS A 84 -1.47 13.89 0.64
C LYS A 84 -1.81 12.40 0.64
N ASP A 85 -2.08 11.85 1.82
CA ASP A 85 -2.46 10.45 1.95
C ASP A 85 -3.88 10.23 1.43
N MET A 86 -4.78 11.17 1.69
CA MET A 86 -6.13 11.10 1.16
C MET A 86 -6.14 11.23 -0.37
N GLU A 87 -5.26 12.05 -0.94
CA GLU A 87 -5.13 12.17 -2.39
C GLU A 87 -4.80 10.83 -3.05
N VAL A 88 -3.88 10.06 -2.45
CA VAL A 88 -3.53 8.74 -2.97
C VAL A 88 -4.72 7.79 -2.88
N CYS A 89 -5.41 7.79 -1.75
CA CYS A 89 -6.61 6.98 -1.56
C CYS A 89 -7.70 7.33 -2.60
N GLU A 90 -7.97 8.61 -2.79
CA GLU A 90 -8.97 9.06 -3.76
C GLU A 90 -8.58 8.70 -5.19
N TRP A 91 -7.28 8.73 -5.50
CA TRP A 91 -6.81 8.29 -6.81
C TRP A 91 -7.19 6.82 -7.06
N PHE A 92 -7.01 5.94 -6.06
CA PHE A 92 -7.42 4.54 -6.19
C PHE A 92 -8.93 4.41 -6.44
N ILE A 93 -9.72 5.28 -5.83
CA ILE A 93 -11.17 5.29 -6.08
C ILE A 93 -11.44 5.61 -7.55
N THR A 94 -10.66 6.52 -8.17
CA THR A 94 -10.82 6.80 -9.60
C THR A 94 -10.43 5.61 -10.48
N GLN A 95 -9.66 4.66 -9.95
CA GLN A 95 -9.26 3.45 -10.67
C GLN A 95 -10.25 2.30 -10.50
N GLY A 96 -11.40 2.55 -9.91
CA GLY A 96 -12.42 1.54 -9.74
C GLY A 96 -12.44 0.86 -8.37
N PHE A 97 -11.70 1.41 -7.41
CA PHE A 97 -11.81 0.96 -6.03
C PHE A 97 -12.95 1.68 -5.33
N GLU A 98 -13.61 0.98 -4.42
CA GLU A 98 -14.68 1.58 -3.61
C GLU A 98 -14.23 1.70 -2.15
N ARG A 99 -14.70 2.74 -1.48
CA ARG A 99 -14.46 2.90 -0.06
C ARG A 99 -15.38 1.97 0.72
N VAL A 100 -14.82 1.06 1.50
CA VAL A 100 -15.59 0.08 2.27
C VAL A 100 -15.59 0.37 3.77
N ALA A 101 -14.63 1.13 4.26
CA ALA A 101 -14.58 1.53 5.66
C ALA A 101 -13.75 2.79 5.82
N GLU A 102 -14.12 3.61 6.79
CA GLU A 102 -13.36 4.79 7.18
C GLU A 102 -13.54 4.96 8.68
N MET A 103 -12.43 5.08 9.41
CA MET A 103 -12.45 5.24 10.85
C MET A 103 -11.58 6.41 11.27
N SER A 104 -12.07 7.19 12.23
CA SER A 104 -11.36 8.35 12.76
C SER A 104 -11.56 8.41 14.26
N ASP A 105 -10.49 8.77 14.98
CA ASP A 105 -10.56 9.05 16.42
C ASP A 105 -10.47 10.56 16.73
N GLY A 106 -10.57 11.39 15.68
CA GLY A 106 -10.45 12.85 15.80
C GLY A 106 -9.04 13.37 15.51
N GLU A 107 -8.03 12.54 15.65
CA GLU A 107 -6.64 12.90 15.37
C GLU A 107 -6.06 12.08 14.22
N LYS A 108 -6.41 10.81 14.18
CA LYS A 108 -5.98 9.88 13.13
C LYS A 108 -7.17 9.36 12.37
N GLN A 109 -6.96 9.08 11.11
CA GLN A 109 -7.98 8.50 10.27
C GLN A 109 -7.33 7.46 9.36
N PHE A 110 -8.04 6.35 9.15
CA PHE A 110 -7.65 5.42 8.12
C PHE A 110 -8.85 5.09 7.23
N THR A 111 -8.57 4.72 6.00
CA THR A 111 -9.58 4.42 5.00
C THR A 111 -9.25 3.10 4.33
N VAL A 112 -10.25 2.25 4.17
CA VAL A 112 -10.09 0.95 3.53
C VAL A 112 -10.86 0.96 2.21
N VAL A 113 -10.21 0.52 1.15
CA VAL A 113 -10.82 0.41 -0.18
C VAL A 113 -10.60 -0.99 -0.74
N ARG A 114 -11.41 -1.37 -1.70
CA ARG A 114 -11.20 -2.59 -2.48
C ARG A 114 -11.67 -2.37 -3.90
N LYS A 115 -11.14 -3.14 -4.82
CA LYS A 115 -11.56 -3.07 -6.22
C LYS A 115 -13.03 -3.41 -6.33
N GLU A 116 -13.79 -2.55 -6.98
CA GLU A 116 -15.20 -2.82 -7.21
C GLU A 116 -15.34 -4.03 -8.15
N ASN A 117 -16.10 -5.02 -7.71
CA ASN A 117 -16.33 -6.21 -8.51
C ASN A 117 -17.55 -6.00 -9.40
N LEU A 118 -17.29 -5.75 -10.68
CA LEU A 118 -18.34 -5.50 -11.66
C LEU A 118 -18.91 -6.78 -12.27
N ILE A 119 -18.40 -7.93 -11.87
CA ILE A 119 -18.88 -9.22 -12.37
C ILE A 119 -20.05 -9.67 -11.51
N ASN A 120 -21.16 -9.86 -12.14
CA ASN A 120 -22.35 -10.36 -11.49
C ASN A 120 -22.72 -11.71 -12.08
#